data_771bcfd4400f6e23693d4ff90a1e1b11
#
_entry.id   771bcfd4400f6e23693d4ff90a1e1b11
#
_cell.length_a   1.000
_cell.length_b   1.000
_cell.length_c   1.000
_cell.angle_alpha   90.00
_cell.angle_beta   90.00
_cell.angle_gamma   90.00
#
_symmetry.space_group_name_H-M   'P 1'
#
loop_
_entity.id
_entity.type
_entity.pdbx_description
1 polymer ?
#
loop_
_entity_poly.entity_id
_entity_poly.type
_entity_poly.pdbx_seq_one_letter_code
_entity_poly.pdbx_strand_id
1 'polypeptide(L)'
;DDYEGRPAAAAQEMSIFKDMDIMYDTKMLDMNKDSRLKSAYLNFIGRLTPEERKQYDDFYAPIIKEFYQKNPQGKELADWKFQRYMRDYMKTVKSLDDNVGRVLNYLEENGLLDNTLVVYTSDQGFYMGEHGWFDKRFMYEESMRTPLIMRLPKGFDRKGDITEMVQNIDYAPTF
;
A
#
# COMPACT_ATOMS: atom_id res chain seq x y z
N ASP A 1 20.65 0.40 6.71
CA ASP A 1 19.78 0.37 7.90
C ASP A 1 20.66 0.45 9.13
N ASP A 2 20.70 1.60 9.78
CA ASP A 2 21.43 1.80 11.04
C ASP A 2 20.44 1.68 12.20
N TYR A 3 20.50 0.55 12.90
CA TYR A 3 19.68 0.28 14.09
C TYR A 3 20.53 0.27 15.37
N GLU A 4 21.73 0.85 15.34
CA GLU A 4 22.58 0.95 16.51
C GLU A 4 21.84 1.71 17.64
N GLY A 5 21.79 1.13 18.82
CA GLY A 5 21.00 1.67 19.93
C GLY A 5 19.47 1.52 19.83
N ARG A 6 18.97 0.80 18.84
CA ARG A 6 17.51 0.59 18.60
C ARG A 6 17.15 -0.90 18.49
N PRO A 7 17.37 -1.72 19.53
CA PRO A 7 17.20 -3.18 19.42
C PRO A 7 15.76 -3.60 19.06
N ALA A 8 14.75 -2.87 19.50
CA ALA A 8 13.35 -3.16 19.16
C ALA A 8 13.08 -2.91 17.67
N ALA A 9 13.64 -1.85 17.09
CA ALA A 9 13.53 -1.56 15.66
C ALA A 9 14.30 -2.58 14.80
N ALA A 10 15.49 -3.01 15.27
CA ALA A 10 16.30 -4.02 14.59
C ALA A 10 15.63 -5.41 14.52
N ALA A 11 14.73 -5.72 15.46
CA ALA A 11 13.98 -6.97 15.50
C ALA A 11 12.80 -7.01 14.51
N GLN A 12 12.45 -5.89 13.85
CA GLN A 12 11.34 -5.88 12.90
C GLN A 12 11.77 -6.45 11.54
N GLU A 13 11.00 -7.41 11.05
CA GLU A 13 11.20 -8.02 9.73
C GLU A 13 10.53 -7.18 8.63
N MET A 14 10.93 -5.90 8.49
CA MET A 14 10.33 -4.92 7.56
C MET A 14 11.38 -4.23 6.67
N SER A 15 12.63 -4.64 6.70
CA SER A 15 13.68 -4.03 5.88
C SER A 15 13.45 -4.31 4.40
N ILE A 16 13.40 -3.24 3.60
CA ILE A 16 13.33 -3.35 2.13
C ILE A 16 14.49 -4.18 1.58
N PHE A 17 15.68 -3.99 2.14
CA PHE A 17 16.86 -4.72 1.67
C PHE A 17 16.83 -6.20 2.07
N LYS A 18 16.58 -6.51 3.35
CA LYS A 18 16.70 -7.87 3.88
C LYS A 18 15.43 -8.69 3.73
N ASP A 19 14.27 -8.09 4.10
CA ASP A 19 13.06 -8.85 4.39
C ASP A 19 12.02 -8.80 3.25
N MET A 20 12.06 -7.76 2.39
CA MET A 20 11.18 -7.69 1.23
C MET A 20 11.46 -8.85 0.28
N ASP A 21 10.46 -9.70 0.08
CA ASP A 21 10.56 -10.90 -0.75
C ASP A 21 10.49 -10.54 -2.24
N ILE A 22 11.47 -10.99 -3.01
CA ILE A 22 11.57 -10.67 -4.44
C ILE A 22 10.39 -11.26 -5.21
N MET A 23 9.95 -12.48 -4.89
CA MET A 23 8.85 -13.10 -5.62
C MET A 23 7.50 -12.54 -5.21
N TYR A 24 7.22 -12.44 -3.92
CA TYR A 24 5.93 -12.04 -3.41
C TYR A 24 5.72 -10.52 -3.49
N ASP A 25 6.64 -9.74 -2.92
CA ASP A 25 6.46 -8.29 -2.80
C ASP A 25 6.74 -7.56 -4.12
N THR A 26 7.71 -8.01 -4.91
CA THR A 26 8.08 -7.36 -6.18
C THR A 26 7.62 -8.08 -7.43
N LYS A 27 6.95 -9.25 -7.29
CA LYS A 27 6.36 -10.04 -8.38
C LYS A 27 7.38 -10.68 -9.35
N MET A 28 8.63 -10.86 -8.90
CA MET A 28 9.70 -11.44 -9.73
C MET A 28 9.73 -12.97 -9.62
N LEU A 29 8.69 -13.62 -10.15
CA LEU A 29 8.56 -15.08 -10.13
C LEU A 29 9.67 -15.76 -10.95
N ASP A 30 10.38 -16.67 -10.32
CA ASP A 30 11.24 -17.66 -10.97
C ASP A 30 10.92 -19.04 -10.39
N MET A 31 10.36 -19.92 -11.22
CA MET A 31 9.95 -21.25 -10.78
C MET A 31 11.14 -22.11 -10.36
N ASN A 32 12.36 -21.82 -10.85
CA ASN A 32 13.59 -22.56 -10.52
C ASN A 32 14.27 -22.07 -9.24
N LYS A 33 13.79 -20.95 -8.68
CA LYS A 33 14.33 -20.40 -7.42
C LYS A 33 13.38 -20.68 -6.27
N ASP A 34 13.93 -20.78 -5.09
CA ASP A 34 13.16 -20.83 -3.86
C ASP A 34 13.02 -19.46 -3.21
N SER A 35 11.91 -19.25 -2.51
CA SER A 35 11.63 -18.04 -1.76
C SER A 35 10.71 -18.37 -0.60
N ARG A 36 10.88 -17.66 0.51
CA ARG A 36 10.07 -17.81 1.74
C ARG A 36 8.56 -17.69 1.44
N LEU A 37 8.17 -16.81 0.56
CA LEU A 37 6.77 -16.53 0.24
C LEU A 37 6.31 -17.08 -1.12
N LYS A 38 7.09 -17.96 -1.76
CA LYS A 38 6.75 -18.55 -3.06
C LYS A 38 5.38 -19.21 -3.07
N SER A 39 5.07 -20.04 -2.08
CA SER A 39 3.76 -20.71 -1.99
C SER A 39 2.61 -19.72 -1.84
N ALA A 40 2.79 -18.67 -1.04
CA ALA A 40 1.80 -17.61 -0.89
C ALA A 40 1.58 -16.84 -2.20
N TYR A 41 2.67 -16.57 -2.94
CA TYR A 41 2.58 -15.93 -4.24
C TYR A 41 1.87 -16.80 -5.28
N LEU A 42 2.20 -18.09 -5.36
CA LEU A 42 1.52 -19.02 -6.26
C LEU A 42 0.04 -19.17 -5.94
N ASN A 43 -0.32 -19.17 -4.66
CA ASN A 43 -1.72 -19.14 -4.22
C ASN A 43 -2.45 -17.86 -4.66
N PHE A 44 -1.79 -16.72 -4.56
CA PHE A 44 -2.34 -15.45 -5.01
C PHE A 44 -2.64 -15.45 -6.51
N ILE A 45 -1.65 -15.76 -7.34
CA ILE A 45 -1.83 -15.77 -8.80
C ILE A 45 -2.72 -16.91 -9.29
N GLY A 46 -2.88 -17.98 -8.50
CA GLY A 46 -3.80 -19.08 -8.76
C GLY A 46 -5.28 -18.73 -8.61
N ARG A 47 -5.61 -17.57 -8.02
CA ARG A 47 -6.99 -17.06 -7.89
C ARG A 47 -7.43 -16.23 -9.09
N LEU A 48 -6.50 -15.85 -9.94
CA LEU A 48 -6.80 -15.07 -11.14
C LEU A 48 -7.54 -15.93 -12.16
N THR A 49 -8.50 -15.35 -12.85
CA THR A 49 -9.10 -15.98 -14.05
C THR A 49 -8.04 -16.17 -15.13
N PRO A 50 -8.27 -17.03 -16.13
CA PRO A 50 -7.31 -17.21 -17.23
C PRO A 50 -6.97 -15.89 -17.95
N GLU A 51 -7.94 -15.01 -18.13
CA GLU A 51 -7.77 -13.72 -18.78
C GLU A 51 -6.93 -12.76 -17.93
N GLU A 52 -7.25 -12.65 -16.63
CA GLU A 52 -6.48 -11.85 -15.69
C GLU A 52 -5.06 -12.38 -15.53
N ARG A 53 -4.91 -13.71 -15.49
CA ARG A 53 -3.61 -14.34 -15.40
C ARG A 53 -2.76 -14.04 -16.63
N LYS A 54 -3.35 -14.08 -17.80
CA LYS A 54 -2.64 -13.74 -19.04
C LYS A 54 -2.18 -12.28 -19.04
N GLN A 55 -3.06 -11.35 -18.67
CA GLN A 55 -2.71 -9.92 -18.54
C GLN A 55 -1.59 -9.69 -17.52
N TYR A 56 -1.67 -10.38 -16.41
CA TYR A 56 -0.66 -10.33 -15.36
C TYR A 56 0.70 -10.83 -15.87
N ASP A 57 0.73 -11.99 -16.47
CA ASP A 57 1.97 -12.60 -17.00
C ASP A 57 2.57 -11.75 -18.12
N ASP A 58 1.77 -11.26 -19.07
CA ASP A 58 2.22 -10.39 -20.17
C ASP A 58 2.84 -9.09 -19.62
N PHE A 59 2.28 -8.53 -18.55
CA PHE A 59 2.81 -7.32 -17.92
C PHE A 59 4.12 -7.57 -17.18
N TYR A 60 4.21 -8.65 -16.40
CA TYR A 60 5.39 -8.90 -15.57
C TYR A 60 6.52 -9.60 -16.28
N ALA A 61 6.27 -10.38 -17.36
CA ALA A 61 7.30 -11.14 -18.05
C ALA A 61 8.51 -10.32 -18.52
N PRO A 62 8.35 -9.15 -19.17
CA PRO A 62 9.50 -8.33 -19.57
C PRO A 62 10.27 -7.77 -18.37
N ILE A 63 9.59 -7.42 -17.29
CA ILE A 63 10.19 -6.88 -16.07
C ILE A 63 11.01 -7.97 -15.36
N ILE A 64 10.46 -9.18 -15.26
CA ILE A 64 11.14 -10.35 -14.70
C ILE A 64 12.40 -10.66 -15.51
N LYS A 65 12.29 -10.68 -16.83
CA LYS A 65 13.43 -10.92 -17.72
C LYS A 65 14.55 -9.89 -17.51
N GLU A 66 14.18 -8.61 -17.50
CA GLU A 66 15.14 -7.52 -17.28
C GLU A 66 15.83 -7.63 -15.90
N PHE A 67 15.06 -7.89 -14.85
CA PHE A 67 15.58 -8.05 -13.49
C PHE A 67 16.63 -9.14 -13.39
N TYR A 68 16.33 -10.35 -13.91
CA TYR A 68 17.26 -11.47 -13.83
C TYR A 68 18.45 -11.32 -14.80
N GLN A 69 18.31 -10.58 -15.88
CA GLN A 69 19.45 -10.22 -16.76
C GLN A 69 20.40 -9.22 -16.09
N LYS A 70 19.86 -8.20 -15.42
CA LYS A 70 20.67 -7.20 -14.70
C LYS A 70 21.28 -7.74 -13.42
N ASN A 71 20.58 -8.66 -12.75
CA ASN A 71 20.96 -9.28 -11.48
C ASN A 71 21.50 -8.27 -10.46
N PRO A 72 20.74 -7.21 -10.09
CA PRO A 72 21.20 -6.18 -9.20
C PRO A 72 21.58 -6.73 -7.83
N GLN A 73 22.59 -6.13 -7.18
CA GLN A 73 23.11 -6.56 -5.90
C GLN A 73 23.25 -5.38 -4.93
N GLY A 74 23.31 -5.66 -3.63
CA GLY A 74 23.60 -4.66 -2.60
C GLY A 74 22.65 -3.45 -2.67
N LYS A 75 23.18 -2.24 -2.74
CA LYS A 75 22.39 -1.00 -2.80
C LYS A 75 21.50 -0.92 -4.04
N GLU A 76 22.01 -1.37 -5.19
CA GLU A 76 21.23 -1.38 -6.43
C GLU A 76 19.99 -2.28 -6.31
N LEU A 77 20.14 -3.45 -5.65
CA LEU A 77 19.00 -4.33 -5.37
C LEU A 77 18.00 -3.67 -4.42
N ALA A 78 18.44 -2.98 -3.39
CA ALA A 78 17.56 -2.27 -2.45
C ALA A 78 16.76 -1.16 -3.16
N ASP A 79 17.44 -0.34 -3.96
CA ASP A 79 16.79 0.69 -4.79
C ASP A 79 15.79 0.08 -5.77
N TRP A 80 16.17 -1.01 -6.43
CA TRP A 80 15.29 -1.68 -7.37
C TRP A 80 14.04 -2.25 -6.68
N LYS A 81 14.19 -2.92 -5.53
CA LYS A 81 13.07 -3.41 -4.73
C LYS A 81 12.11 -2.28 -4.36
N PHE A 82 12.65 -1.18 -3.83
CA PHE A 82 11.86 -0.02 -3.46
C PHE A 82 11.09 0.56 -4.64
N GLN A 83 11.77 0.85 -5.75
CA GLN A 83 11.14 1.40 -6.95
C GLN A 83 10.07 0.47 -7.54
N ARG A 84 10.32 -0.84 -7.54
CA ARG A 84 9.37 -1.82 -8.05
C ARG A 84 8.13 -1.91 -7.17
N TYR A 85 8.32 -2.00 -5.86
CA TYR A 85 7.26 -2.06 -4.88
C TYR A 85 6.38 -0.80 -4.92
N MET A 86 7.01 0.38 -4.92
CA MET A 86 6.31 1.66 -4.98
C MET A 86 5.48 1.84 -6.25
N ARG A 87 5.96 1.39 -7.39
CA ARG A 87 5.18 1.44 -8.64
C ARG A 87 3.89 0.63 -8.55
N ASP A 88 3.91 -0.53 -7.94
CA ASP A 88 2.70 -1.34 -7.77
C ASP A 88 1.78 -0.76 -6.70
N TYR A 89 2.35 -0.24 -5.61
CA TYR A 89 1.60 0.49 -4.58
C TYR A 89 0.85 1.69 -5.17
N MET A 90 1.52 2.54 -5.94
CA MET A 90 0.92 3.73 -6.56
C MET A 90 -0.15 3.38 -7.61
N LYS A 91 -0.07 2.24 -8.28
CA LYS A 91 -1.16 1.76 -9.14
C LYS A 91 -2.41 1.42 -8.33
N THR A 92 -2.24 0.81 -7.16
CA THR A 92 -3.35 0.52 -6.25
C THR A 92 -3.97 1.82 -5.73
N VAL A 93 -3.16 2.80 -5.35
CA VAL A 93 -3.62 4.14 -4.95
C VAL A 93 -4.42 4.81 -6.09
N LYS A 94 -3.91 4.74 -7.33
CA LYS A 94 -4.62 5.30 -8.50
C LYS A 94 -5.97 4.62 -8.72
N SER A 95 -6.03 3.30 -8.59
CA SER A 95 -7.29 2.56 -8.71
C SER A 95 -8.28 2.94 -7.60
N LEU A 96 -7.80 3.13 -6.37
CA LEU A 96 -8.62 3.58 -5.25
C LEU A 96 -9.19 4.99 -5.52
N ASP A 97 -8.34 5.92 -5.94
CA ASP A 97 -8.73 7.30 -6.27
C ASP A 97 -9.82 7.35 -7.34
N ASP A 98 -9.66 6.58 -8.43
CA ASP A 98 -10.65 6.49 -9.49
C ASP A 98 -12.01 5.94 -8.98
N ASN A 99 -11.99 4.96 -8.08
CA ASN A 99 -13.21 4.39 -7.54
C ASN A 99 -13.87 5.31 -6.51
N VAL A 100 -13.11 6.05 -5.71
CA VAL A 100 -13.65 7.12 -4.84
C VAL A 100 -14.33 8.19 -5.70
N GLY A 101 -13.68 8.62 -6.77
CA GLY A 101 -14.28 9.56 -7.73
C GLY A 101 -15.59 9.06 -8.32
N ARG A 102 -15.68 7.78 -8.70
CA ARG A 102 -16.92 7.16 -9.20
C ARG A 102 -18.07 7.20 -8.17
N VAL A 103 -17.76 6.94 -6.90
CA VAL A 103 -18.76 7.02 -5.82
C VAL A 103 -19.25 8.45 -5.64
N LEU A 104 -18.33 9.42 -5.61
CA LEU A 104 -18.70 10.83 -5.46
C LEU A 104 -19.56 11.33 -6.64
N ASN A 105 -19.19 10.98 -7.86
CA ASN A 105 -19.97 11.32 -9.06
C ASN A 105 -21.38 10.69 -9.00
N TYR A 106 -21.48 9.43 -8.58
CA TYR A 106 -22.78 8.77 -8.41
C TYR A 106 -23.69 9.52 -7.40
N LEU A 107 -23.12 9.95 -6.27
CA LEU A 107 -23.87 10.71 -5.26
C LEU A 107 -24.35 12.04 -5.83
N GLU A 108 -23.52 12.73 -6.60
CA GLU A 108 -23.85 14.01 -7.22
C GLU A 108 -24.94 13.85 -8.29
N GLU A 109 -24.76 12.94 -9.24
CA GLU A 109 -25.69 12.68 -10.35
C GLU A 109 -27.08 12.24 -9.87
N ASN A 110 -27.17 11.62 -8.70
CA ASN A 110 -28.45 11.19 -8.11
C ASN A 110 -29.01 12.15 -7.05
N GLY A 111 -28.40 13.34 -6.88
CA GLY A 111 -28.86 14.35 -5.93
C GLY A 111 -28.71 13.94 -4.45
N LEU A 112 -27.87 12.95 -4.15
CA LEU A 112 -27.66 12.42 -2.81
C LEU A 112 -26.55 13.15 -2.05
N LEU A 113 -25.63 13.79 -2.76
CA LEU A 113 -24.41 14.35 -2.22
C LEU A 113 -24.64 15.39 -1.11
N ASP A 114 -25.70 16.20 -1.25
CA ASP A 114 -26.06 17.25 -0.29
C ASP A 114 -26.62 16.68 1.04
N ASN A 115 -27.10 15.44 1.04
CA ASN A 115 -27.62 14.78 2.23
C ASN A 115 -26.76 13.58 2.67
N THR A 116 -25.49 13.56 2.26
CA THR A 116 -24.57 12.45 2.58
C THR A 116 -23.34 12.99 3.31
N LEU A 117 -23.05 12.41 4.48
CA LEU A 117 -21.75 12.53 5.14
C LEU A 117 -20.76 11.60 4.43
N VAL A 118 -19.72 12.17 3.81
CA VAL A 118 -18.65 11.38 3.21
C VAL A 118 -17.43 11.41 4.11
N VAL A 119 -16.93 10.24 4.47
CA VAL A 119 -15.73 10.09 5.31
C VAL A 119 -14.71 9.25 4.58
N TYR A 120 -13.49 9.80 4.45
CA TYR A 120 -12.33 9.06 3.96
C TYR A 120 -11.32 8.92 5.10
N THR A 121 -11.00 7.70 5.43
CA THR A 121 -10.06 7.38 6.52
C THR A 121 -9.39 6.02 6.27
N SER A 122 -8.49 5.63 7.18
CA SER A 122 -7.83 4.32 7.19
C SER A 122 -7.79 3.78 8.61
N ASP A 123 -7.66 2.47 8.76
CA ASP A 123 -7.45 1.79 10.03
C ASP A 123 -6.00 1.91 10.54
N GLN A 124 -5.05 2.21 9.64
CA GLN A 124 -3.62 2.29 9.92
C GLN A 124 -2.88 3.09 8.87
N GLY A 125 -1.65 3.50 9.21
CA GLY A 125 -0.68 4.02 8.25
C GLY A 125 0.17 2.92 7.61
N PHE A 126 1.28 3.30 6.95
CA PHE A 126 2.13 2.37 6.21
C PHE A 126 3.52 2.97 5.98
N TYR A 127 4.58 2.17 6.14
CA TYR A 127 5.95 2.56 5.78
C TYR A 127 6.17 2.42 4.27
N MET A 128 6.58 3.51 3.66
CA MET A 128 6.84 3.59 2.23
C MET A 128 8.31 3.88 1.92
N GLY A 129 9.19 3.36 2.76
CA GLY A 129 10.64 3.53 2.67
C GLY A 129 11.26 4.27 3.85
N GLU A 130 10.45 4.92 4.69
CA GLU A 130 10.94 5.56 5.91
C GLU A 130 11.63 4.52 6.79
N HIS A 131 12.73 4.90 7.42
CA HIS A 131 13.59 4.01 8.22
C HIS A 131 14.15 2.81 7.44
N GLY A 132 14.08 2.79 6.10
CA GLY A 132 14.41 1.64 5.26
C GLY A 132 13.37 0.51 5.30
N TRP A 133 12.18 0.78 5.79
CA TRP A 133 11.11 -0.19 6.01
C TRP A 133 9.99 -0.14 4.98
N PHE A 134 9.26 -1.22 4.91
CA PHE A 134 7.95 -1.36 4.28
C PHE A 134 6.98 -2.05 5.25
N ASP A 135 5.67 -2.10 4.92
CA ASP A 135 4.64 -2.67 5.82
C ASP A 135 4.29 -1.72 7.00
N LYS A 136 3.79 -2.20 8.15
CA LYS A 136 3.07 -1.40 9.15
C LYS A 136 3.17 -1.93 10.59
N ARG A 137 4.16 -2.75 10.91
CA ARG A 137 4.19 -3.55 12.14
C ARG A 137 4.82 -2.86 13.34
N PHE A 138 5.38 -1.67 13.19
CA PHE A 138 6.05 -0.96 14.28
C PHE A 138 5.39 0.40 14.53
N MET A 139 5.19 0.77 15.80
CA MET A 139 4.39 1.94 16.20
C MET A 139 5.17 3.25 16.11
N TYR A 140 5.50 3.67 14.89
CA TYR A 140 5.94 5.04 14.60
C TYR A 140 4.82 5.79 13.85
N GLU A 141 5.01 7.09 13.64
CA GLU A 141 4.05 7.96 12.95
C GLU A 141 3.54 7.36 11.64
N GLU A 142 4.46 6.78 10.85
CA GLU A 142 4.14 6.23 9.53
C GLU A 142 3.13 5.09 9.59
N SER A 143 3.09 4.32 10.66
CA SER A 143 2.12 3.24 10.83
C SER A 143 0.89 3.62 11.65
N MET A 144 0.99 4.64 12.51
CA MET A 144 -0.11 5.06 13.39
C MET A 144 -0.94 6.21 12.82
N ARG A 145 -0.32 7.11 12.06
CA ARG A 145 -1.01 8.26 11.50
C ARG A 145 -1.85 7.87 10.30
N THR A 146 -3.15 8.18 10.37
CA THR A 146 -4.11 7.91 9.31
C THR A 146 -4.75 9.20 8.80
N PRO A 147 -5.16 9.27 7.54
CA PRO A 147 -5.97 10.38 7.07
C PRO A 147 -7.36 10.34 7.71
N LEU A 148 -7.93 11.51 7.98
CA LEU A 148 -9.34 11.68 8.27
C LEU A 148 -9.84 12.91 7.51
N ILE A 149 -10.60 12.67 6.46
CA ILE A 149 -11.18 13.72 5.62
C ILE A 149 -12.69 13.55 5.64
N MET A 150 -13.42 14.63 5.94
CA MET A 150 -14.88 14.61 5.99
C MET A 150 -15.47 15.67 5.07
N ARG A 151 -16.47 15.28 4.28
CA ARG A 151 -17.39 16.19 3.62
C ARG A 151 -18.73 16.11 4.32
N LEU A 152 -19.12 17.21 4.95
CA LEU A 152 -20.39 17.32 5.66
C LEU A 152 -21.56 17.50 4.68
N PRO A 153 -22.77 17.06 5.05
CA PRO A 153 -23.99 17.39 4.33
C PRO A 153 -24.23 18.91 4.24
N LYS A 154 -25.05 19.33 3.30
CA LYS A 154 -25.43 20.74 3.14
C LYS A 154 -26.14 21.26 4.41
N GLY A 155 -25.78 22.45 4.82
CA GLY A 155 -26.32 23.08 6.05
C GLY A 155 -25.40 22.98 7.25
N PHE A 156 -24.31 22.23 7.15
CA PHE A 156 -23.24 22.22 8.14
C PHE A 156 -22.11 23.15 7.68
N ASP A 157 -21.93 24.28 8.32
CA ASP A 157 -20.97 25.33 7.91
C ASP A 157 -19.55 25.15 8.49
N ARG A 158 -19.23 23.99 9.02
CA ARG A 158 -17.88 23.75 9.57
C ARG A 158 -16.90 23.39 8.45
N LYS A 159 -15.87 24.24 8.27
CA LYS A 159 -14.78 24.05 7.30
C LYS A 159 -13.44 24.31 7.97
N GLY A 160 -12.39 23.71 7.46
CA GLY A 160 -11.02 23.92 7.88
C GLY A 160 -10.38 22.69 8.48
N ASP A 161 -9.14 22.84 8.90
CA ASP A 161 -8.35 21.79 9.50
C ASP A 161 -8.69 21.63 10.98
N ILE A 162 -8.74 20.37 11.43
CA ILE A 162 -8.89 20.00 12.83
C ILE A 162 -7.52 19.53 13.31
N THR A 163 -6.99 20.16 14.35
CA THR A 163 -5.66 19.87 14.89
C THR A 163 -5.69 19.04 16.17
N GLU A 164 -6.87 18.80 16.70
CA GLU A 164 -7.10 17.94 17.85
C GLU A 164 -6.81 16.49 17.52
N MET A 165 -6.30 15.75 18.49
CA MET A 165 -6.05 14.32 18.33
C MET A 165 -7.38 13.57 18.20
N VAL A 166 -7.50 12.79 17.12
CA VAL A 166 -8.64 11.91 16.85
C VAL A 166 -8.13 10.48 16.69
N GLN A 167 -8.84 9.52 17.24
CA GLN A 167 -8.54 8.09 17.13
C GLN A 167 -9.67 7.36 16.43
N ASN A 168 -9.38 6.19 15.86
CA ASN A 168 -10.40 5.36 15.19
C ASN A 168 -11.58 4.98 16.11
N ILE A 169 -11.34 4.89 17.43
CA ILE A 169 -12.38 4.62 18.43
C ILE A 169 -13.40 5.75 18.55
N ASP A 170 -13.04 6.98 18.14
CA ASP A 170 -13.90 8.15 18.25
C ASP A 170 -14.93 8.22 17.11
N TYR A 171 -14.76 7.43 16.03
CA TYR A 171 -15.63 7.52 14.84
C TYR A 171 -17.07 7.06 15.14
N ALA A 172 -17.24 5.89 15.75
CA ALA A 172 -18.56 5.36 16.02
C ALA A 172 -19.45 6.26 16.91
N PRO A 173 -18.94 6.87 17.99
CA PRO A 173 -19.76 7.80 18.80
C PRO A 173 -19.95 9.16 18.13
N THR A 174 -19.19 9.48 17.05
CA THR A 174 -19.30 10.77 16.34
C THR A 174 -20.38 10.75 15.26
N PHE A 175 -20.64 9.59 14.64
CA PHE A 175 -21.60 9.40 13.56
C PHE A 175 -22.95 8.87 14.08
#